data_76bb1681d15cd8b89d1175e80a9f4c91
#
_entry.id   76bb1681d15cd8b89d1175e80a9f4c91
#
_cell.length_a   1.000
_cell.length_b   1.000
_cell.length_c   1.000
_cell.angle_alpha   90.00
_cell.angle_beta   90.00
_cell.angle_gamma   90.00
#
_symmetry.space_group_name_H-M   'P 1'
#
loop_
_entity.id
_entity.type
_entity.pdbx_description
1 polymer ?
#
loop_
_entity_poly.entity_id
_entity_poly.type
_entity_poly.pdbx_seq_one_letter_code
_entity_poly.pdbx_strand_id
1 'polypeptide(L)'
;TSLNFAALKIKDAVCDRFRDKAHGVRPDVNTQWPDVRIYAHLTTDTCSLYIDTSGEPLFKRGWREDKGDAPLKETLAAAMIAASGWADGDDDLQPLYDPCCGSGTIAIEAAQIACNVAPGSLRRFAFEKYVPFQRHVWDAIKKEAADAVVMPASDQKPIIFGSDVAHRMVDFAQRNAERAGVAGVIEFRGGDALQRLPPIAGGGVMLLNPPYGERIDVAGVAKGAGPARGNYEDSAEDDTQQGRFGARELPQLENGGEFFSQLATHWKKNYAGWSAWVLTPDLKLPGKMRLKESRRVPMWNGPIECRLFRFDMVAGSARERGPKPAP
;
A
#
# COMPACT_ATOMS: atom_id res chain seq x y z
N THR A 1 13.70 6.00 33.62
CA THR A 1 14.10 4.61 33.35
C THR A 1 14.27 4.44 31.84
N SER A 2 15.40 3.87 31.40
CA SER A 2 15.65 3.62 29.98
C SER A 2 14.68 2.54 29.45
N LEU A 3 14.13 2.71 28.24
CA LEU A 3 13.28 1.70 27.59
C LEU A 3 14.00 0.36 27.44
N ASN A 4 15.32 0.39 27.17
CA ASN A 4 16.16 -0.82 27.10
C ASN A 4 16.20 -1.56 28.45
N PHE A 5 16.29 -0.83 29.55
CA PHE A 5 16.25 -1.44 30.88
C PHE A 5 14.90 -2.12 31.15
N ALA A 6 13.78 -1.47 30.77
CA ALA A 6 12.46 -2.06 30.92
C ALA A 6 12.31 -3.33 30.07
N ALA A 7 12.77 -3.30 28.81
CA ALA A 7 12.75 -4.48 27.93
C ALA A 7 13.57 -5.65 28.50
N LEU A 8 14.78 -5.39 29.05
CA LEU A 8 15.59 -6.41 29.70
C LEU A 8 14.90 -7.00 30.93
N LYS A 9 14.26 -6.17 31.76
CA LYS A 9 13.53 -6.63 32.95
C LYS A 9 12.32 -7.51 32.58
N ILE A 10 11.56 -7.14 31.53
CA ILE A 10 10.46 -7.97 31.03
C ILE A 10 10.99 -9.31 30.52
N LYS A 11 12.04 -9.29 29.70
CA LYS A 11 12.71 -10.50 29.22
C LYS A 11 13.17 -11.39 30.37
N ASP A 12 13.84 -10.85 31.39
CA ASP A 12 14.34 -11.61 32.54
C ASP A 12 13.16 -12.22 33.32
N ALA A 13 12.10 -11.46 33.58
CA ALA A 13 10.91 -11.96 34.27
C ALA A 13 10.23 -13.13 33.52
N VAL A 14 10.16 -13.04 32.19
CA VAL A 14 9.64 -14.14 31.35
C VAL A 14 10.55 -15.35 31.44
N CYS A 15 11.86 -15.19 31.29
CA CYS A 15 12.83 -16.28 31.38
C CYS A 15 12.83 -16.97 32.75
N ASP A 16 12.75 -16.19 33.83
CA ASP A 16 12.70 -16.71 35.20
C ASP A 16 11.39 -17.49 35.43
N ARG A 17 10.26 -16.97 34.94
CA ARG A 17 8.98 -17.69 35.05
C ARG A 17 9.00 -19.03 34.30
N PHE A 18 9.63 -19.09 33.12
CA PHE A 18 9.81 -20.35 32.41
C PHE A 18 10.69 -21.32 33.21
N ARG A 19 11.80 -20.82 33.78
CA ARG A 19 12.68 -21.66 34.62
C ARG A 19 11.92 -22.28 35.79
N ASP A 20 11.04 -21.49 36.43
CA ASP A 20 10.23 -21.96 37.56
C ASP A 20 9.17 -23.00 37.16
N LYS A 21 8.59 -22.88 35.97
CA LYS A 21 7.44 -23.68 35.53
C LYS A 21 7.78 -24.82 34.56
N ALA A 22 8.93 -24.77 33.91
CA ALA A 22 9.38 -25.73 32.92
C ALA A 22 10.63 -26.49 33.39
N HIS A 23 10.64 -26.97 34.63
CA HIS A 23 11.68 -27.82 35.19
C HIS A 23 13.12 -27.27 35.03
N GLY A 24 13.29 -25.98 35.24
CA GLY A 24 14.58 -25.31 35.13
C GLY A 24 15.01 -24.93 33.69
N VAL A 25 14.21 -25.24 32.70
CA VAL A 25 14.49 -24.88 31.30
C VAL A 25 14.27 -23.39 31.07
N ARG A 26 15.29 -22.72 30.57
CA ARG A 26 15.21 -21.31 30.16
C ARG A 26 14.97 -21.23 28.66
N PRO A 27 14.02 -20.41 28.16
CA PRO A 27 13.85 -20.21 26.74
C PRO A 27 15.05 -19.44 26.14
N ASP A 28 15.38 -19.75 24.90
CA ASP A 28 16.34 -18.97 24.14
C ASP A 28 15.78 -17.59 23.80
N VAL A 29 16.66 -16.58 23.79
CA VAL A 29 16.31 -15.22 23.43
C VAL A 29 16.90 -14.92 22.06
N ASN A 30 16.04 -14.83 21.05
CA ASN A 30 16.42 -14.43 19.71
C ASN A 30 15.76 -13.07 19.40
N THR A 31 16.56 -12.07 19.09
CA THR A 31 16.08 -10.71 18.80
C THR A 31 15.66 -10.53 17.34
N GLN A 32 16.15 -11.37 16.43
CA GLN A 32 15.87 -11.27 15.00
C GLN A 32 14.67 -12.15 14.61
N TRP A 33 14.66 -13.41 14.99
CA TRP A 33 13.66 -14.41 14.60
C TRP A 33 13.10 -15.16 15.80
N PRO A 34 12.42 -14.47 16.74
CA PRO A 34 11.80 -15.15 17.89
C PRO A 34 10.58 -15.94 17.47
N ASP A 35 10.32 -17.08 18.15
CA ASP A 35 9.04 -17.80 17.99
C ASP A 35 7.87 -17.04 18.62
N VAL A 36 8.14 -16.36 19.73
CA VAL A 36 7.15 -15.51 20.42
C VAL A 36 7.75 -14.12 20.62
N ARG A 37 7.11 -13.11 20.01
CA ARG A 37 7.49 -11.70 20.20
C ARG A 37 6.54 -11.07 21.23
N ILE A 38 7.12 -10.39 22.22
CA ILE A 38 6.38 -9.69 23.25
C ILE A 38 6.57 -8.18 23.06
N TYR A 39 5.47 -7.45 22.92
CA TYR A 39 5.48 -6.00 22.91
C TYR A 39 5.11 -5.47 24.28
N ALA A 40 5.83 -4.44 24.74
CA ALA A 40 5.52 -3.70 25.93
C ALA A 40 5.16 -2.24 25.57
N HIS A 41 3.98 -1.82 25.95
CA HIS A 41 3.56 -0.43 25.85
C HIS A 41 3.57 0.19 27.25
N LEU A 42 4.43 1.18 27.43
CA LEU A 42 4.66 1.87 28.69
C LEU A 42 4.08 3.27 28.62
N THR A 43 3.24 3.60 29.59
CA THR A 43 2.81 4.98 29.87
C THR A 43 3.45 5.45 31.19
N THR A 44 3.07 6.63 31.69
CA THR A 44 3.46 7.10 33.03
C THR A 44 3.05 6.13 34.15
N ASP A 45 1.87 5.50 34.00
CA ASP A 45 1.22 4.77 35.09
C ASP A 45 0.95 3.30 34.76
N THR A 46 1.08 2.88 33.51
CA THR A 46 0.73 1.54 33.06
C THR A 46 1.83 0.87 32.24
N CYS A 47 1.86 -0.47 32.31
CA CYS A 47 2.64 -1.32 31.44
C CYS A 47 1.70 -2.38 30.84
N SER A 48 1.44 -2.30 29.55
CA SER A 48 0.64 -3.30 28.82
C SER A 48 1.57 -4.22 28.06
N LEU A 49 1.40 -5.53 28.24
CA LEU A 49 2.15 -6.56 27.52
C LEU A 49 1.28 -7.20 26.47
N TYR A 50 1.78 -7.36 25.26
CA TYR A 50 1.10 -7.97 24.13
C TYR A 50 1.94 -9.10 23.58
N ILE A 51 1.30 -10.19 23.16
CA ILE A 51 1.93 -11.26 22.38
C ILE A 51 1.58 -11.01 20.91
N ASP A 52 2.62 -10.95 20.06
CA ASP A 52 2.45 -10.77 18.63
C ASP A 52 1.98 -12.09 17.99
N THR A 53 0.74 -12.14 17.59
CA THR A 53 0.13 -13.28 16.91
C THR A 53 0.37 -13.27 15.39
N SER A 54 0.82 -12.15 14.83
CA SER A 54 1.02 -11.97 13.39
C SER A 54 2.35 -12.52 12.89
N GLY A 55 3.45 -12.26 13.62
CA GLY A 55 4.81 -12.62 13.24
C GLY A 55 5.43 -11.60 12.30
N GLU A 56 5.54 -11.91 11.02
CA GLU A 56 5.94 -10.91 10.03
C GLU A 56 4.92 -9.78 9.90
N PRO A 57 5.35 -8.56 9.51
CA PRO A 57 4.43 -7.44 9.30
C PRO A 57 3.29 -7.78 8.35
N LEU A 58 2.07 -7.32 8.66
CA LEU A 58 0.86 -7.68 7.91
C LEU A 58 0.88 -7.22 6.45
N PHE A 59 1.67 -6.22 6.09
CA PHE A 59 1.84 -5.82 4.69
C PHE A 59 2.54 -6.89 3.86
N LYS A 60 3.34 -7.80 4.46
CA LYS A 60 3.92 -8.94 3.75
C LYS A 60 2.82 -9.97 3.49
N ARG A 61 2.11 -9.84 2.36
CA ARG A 61 1.01 -10.74 1.96
C ARG A 61 1.49 -12.10 1.50
N GLY A 62 2.75 -12.21 1.05
CA GLY A 62 3.36 -13.45 0.56
C GLY A 62 3.48 -13.54 -0.97
N TRP A 63 2.85 -12.64 -1.73
CA TRP A 63 2.88 -12.67 -3.19
C TRP A 63 3.97 -11.76 -3.81
N ARG A 64 4.49 -10.77 -3.07
CA ARG A 64 5.47 -9.82 -3.60
C ARG A 64 6.88 -10.41 -3.58
N GLU A 65 7.42 -10.66 -4.76
CA GLU A 65 8.83 -11.00 -4.96
C GLU A 65 9.52 -9.92 -5.80
N ASP A 66 8.83 -9.40 -6.82
CA ASP A 66 9.32 -8.34 -7.68
C ASP A 66 8.93 -6.97 -7.11
N LYS A 67 9.92 -6.12 -6.89
CA LYS A 67 9.71 -4.77 -6.31
C LYS A 67 10.61 -3.75 -7.00
N GLY A 68 10.15 -2.50 -7.07
CA GLY A 68 10.98 -1.34 -7.37
C GLY A 68 11.73 -0.85 -6.11
N ASP A 69 12.39 0.30 -6.22
CA ASP A 69 13.22 0.86 -5.14
C ASP A 69 12.41 1.29 -3.90
N ALA A 70 11.11 1.63 -4.06
CA ALA A 70 10.25 2.04 -2.96
C ALA A 70 8.79 1.59 -3.19
N PRO A 71 8.51 0.31 -2.98
CA PRO A 71 7.17 -0.22 -3.15
C PRO A 71 6.22 0.34 -2.08
N LEU A 72 4.97 0.61 -2.49
CA LEU A 72 3.89 0.91 -1.56
C LEU A 72 3.62 -0.32 -0.68
N LYS A 73 3.45 -0.13 0.64
CA LYS A 73 3.04 -1.22 1.53
C LYS A 73 1.61 -1.65 1.19
N GLU A 74 1.35 -2.94 1.13
CA GLU A 74 0.05 -3.53 0.79
C GLU A 74 -1.06 -3.08 1.75
N THR A 75 -0.75 -2.97 3.05
CA THR A 75 -1.71 -2.46 4.04
C THR A 75 -2.08 -0.99 3.80
N LEU A 76 -1.16 -0.18 3.26
CA LEU A 76 -1.46 1.20 2.90
C LEU A 76 -2.31 1.25 1.63
N ALA A 77 -2.04 0.41 0.63
CA ALA A 77 -2.89 0.28 -0.56
C ALA A 77 -4.31 -0.14 -0.18
N ALA A 78 -4.49 -1.14 0.67
CA ALA A 78 -5.80 -1.55 1.19
C ALA A 78 -6.52 -0.39 1.93
N ALA A 79 -5.79 0.38 2.74
CA ALA A 79 -6.33 1.55 3.42
C ALA A 79 -6.75 2.66 2.44
N MET A 80 -6.01 2.86 1.35
CA MET A 80 -6.37 3.81 0.27
C MET A 80 -7.65 3.36 -0.44
N ILE A 81 -7.78 2.07 -0.75
CA ILE A 81 -8.98 1.50 -1.37
C ILE A 81 -10.19 1.69 -0.46
N ALA A 82 -10.09 1.33 0.81
CA ALA A 82 -11.14 1.52 1.80
C ALA A 82 -11.52 3.01 1.96
N ALA A 83 -10.53 3.91 2.06
CA ALA A 83 -10.80 5.35 2.17
C ALA A 83 -11.47 5.95 0.92
N SER A 84 -11.26 5.33 -0.25
CA SER A 84 -11.92 5.75 -1.50
C SER A 84 -13.40 5.38 -1.55
N GLY A 85 -13.83 4.39 -0.75
CA GLY A 85 -15.18 3.83 -0.79
C GLY A 85 -15.43 2.96 -2.03
N TRP A 86 -14.39 2.53 -2.74
CA TRP A 86 -14.51 1.77 -3.98
C TRP A 86 -15.25 0.44 -3.83
N ALA A 87 -15.07 -0.22 -2.69
CA ALA A 87 -15.70 -1.50 -2.37
C ALA A 87 -16.81 -1.36 -1.30
N ASP A 88 -17.27 -0.13 -0.99
CA ASP A 88 -18.30 0.12 0.01
C ASP A 88 -19.69 0.09 -0.67
N GLY A 89 -20.32 -1.06 -0.75
CA GLY A 89 -21.69 -1.17 -1.24
C GLY A 89 -22.02 -2.55 -1.79
N ASP A 90 -23.32 -2.80 -2.00
CA ASP A 90 -23.87 -4.01 -2.61
C ASP A 90 -23.99 -3.88 -4.14
N ASP A 91 -23.62 -2.72 -4.70
CA ASP A 91 -23.68 -2.46 -6.13
C ASP A 91 -22.47 -3.05 -6.87
N ASP A 92 -22.58 -3.19 -8.19
CA ASP A 92 -21.47 -3.62 -9.04
C ASP A 92 -20.26 -2.70 -8.87
N LEU A 93 -19.08 -3.29 -8.69
CA LEU A 93 -17.84 -2.55 -8.53
C LEU A 93 -17.56 -1.67 -9.75
N GLN A 94 -17.27 -0.40 -9.50
CA GLN A 94 -16.83 0.52 -10.54
C GLN A 94 -15.45 0.16 -11.06
N PRO A 95 -15.08 0.56 -12.29
CA PRO A 95 -13.70 0.43 -12.78
C PRO A 95 -12.70 1.13 -11.84
N LEU A 96 -11.59 0.45 -11.53
CA LEU A 96 -10.47 1.02 -10.78
C LEU A 96 -9.24 1.09 -11.66
N TYR A 97 -8.54 2.22 -11.65
CA TYR A 97 -7.35 2.42 -12.44
C TYR A 97 -6.20 3.06 -11.64
N ASP A 98 -5.05 2.41 -11.67
CA ASP A 98 -3.78 2.96 -11.15
C ASP A 98 -2.85 3.33 -12.31
N PRO A 99 -2.74 4.62 -12.69
CA PRO A 99 -1.90 5.07 -13.79
C PRO A 99 -0.40 5.12 -13.47
N CYS A 100 0.01 4.84 -12.24
CA CYS A 100 1.40 4.80 -11.76
C CYS A 100 1.64 3.53 -10.94
N CYS A 101 1.25 2.36 -11.49
CA CYS A 101 1.04 1.15 -10.70
C CYS A 101 2.32 0.54 -10.11
N GLY A 102 3.50 0.93 -10.60
CA GLY A 102 4.74 0.31 -10.16
C GLY A 102 4.67 -1.21 -10.26
N SER A 103 4.99 -1.90 -9.18
CA SER A 103 4.90 -3.36 -9.10
C SER A 103 3.48 -3.91 -8.82
N GLY A 104 2.43 -3.09 -9.03
CA GLY A 104 1.03 -3.50 -9.05
C GLY A 104 0.30 -3.51 -7.72
N THR A 105 0.83 -2.87 -6.67
CA THR A 105 0.31 -3.03 -5.30
C THR A 105 -1.17 -2.68 -5.16
N ILE A 106 -1.60 -1.51 -5.65
CA ILE A 106 -2.99 -1.07 -5.52
C ILE A 106 -3.93 -1.97 -6.34
N ALA A 107 -3.55 -2.28 -7.58
CA ALA A 107 -4.36 -3.13 -8.46
C ALA A 107 -4.51 -4.56 -7.88
N ILE A 108 -3.45 -5.14 -7.32
CA ILE A 108 -3.48 -6.48 -6.73
C ILE A 108 -4.33 -6.50 -5.46
N GLU A 109 -4.18 -5.54 -4.54
CA GLU A 109 -5.01 -5.45 -3.34
C GLU A 109 -6.49 -5.24 -3.72
N ALA A 110 -6.79 -4.40 -4.71
CA ALA A 110 -8.15 -4.22 -5.21
C ALA A 110 -8.73 -5.53 -5.80
N ALA A 111 -7.95 -6.27 -6.58
CA ALA A 111 -8.37 -7.54 -7.15
C ALA A 111 -8.60 -8.60 -6.06
N GLN A 112 -7.76 -8.66 -5.05
CA GLN A 112 -7.97 -9.56 -3.90
C GLN A 112 -9.25 -9.21 -3.15
N ILE A 113 -9.57 -7.92 -2.96
CA ILE A 113 -10.83 -7.48 -2.35
C ILE A 113 -12.01 -7.87 -3.23
N ALA A 114 -11.95 -7.57 -4.54
CA ALA A 114 -13.03 -7.89 -5.49
C ALA A 114 -13.32 -9.40 -5.59
N CYS A 115 -12.28 -10.23 -5.51
CA CYS A 115 -12.38 -11.68 -5.55
C CYS A 115 -12.59 -12.34 -4.17
N ASN A 116 -12.75 -11.55 -3.12
CA ASN A 116 -12.83 -12.03 -1.73
C ASN A 116 -11.66 -12.95 -1.32
N VAL A 117 -10.45 -12.65 -1.80
CA VAL A 117 -9.24 -13.38 -1.43
C VAL A 117 -8.74 -12.88 -0.07
N ALA A 118 -8.65 -13.77 0.89
CA ALA A 118 -8.16 -13.41 2.23
C ALA A 118 -6.71 -12.90 2.17
N PRO A 119 -6.39 -11.70 2.69
CA PRO A 119 -5.07 -11.10 2.55
C PRO A 119 -3.95 -11.85 3.29
N GLY A 120 -4.32 -12.82 4.14
CA GLY A 120 -3.43 -13.70 4.87
C GLY A 120 -3.24 -15.09 4.25
N SER A 121 -3.86 -15.40 3.10
CA SER A 121 -3.91 -16.76 2.52
C SER A 121 -2.54 -17.34 2.18
N LEU A 122 -1.59 -16.51 1.77
CA LEU A 122 -0.25 -16.93 1.33
C LEU A 122 0.83 -16.78 2.40
N ARG A 123 0.48 -16.38 3.63
CA ARG A 123 1.45 -16.15 4.70
C ARG A 123 1.27 -17.12 5.87
N ARG A 124 2.31 -17.25 6.68
CA ARG A 124 2.24 -17.91 7.99
C ARG A 124 2.09 -16.87 9.09
N PHE A 125 1.48 -17.29 10.20
CA PHE A 125 1.29 -16.44 11.37
C PHE A 125 2.06 -16.98 12.58
N ALA A 126 2.48 -16.09 13.49
CA ALA A 126 3.22 -16.49 14.68
C ALA A 126 2.39 -17.38 15.61
N PHE A 127 1.07 -17.18 15.68
CA PHE A 127 0.19 -18.00 16.52
C PHE A 127 0.21 -19.49 16.17
N GLU A 128 0.60 -19.84 14.94
CA GLU A 128 0.73 -21.26 14.52
C GLU A 128 1.80 -22.02 15.31
N LYS A 129 2.71 -21.32 15.98
CA LYS A 129 3.76 -21.87 16.85
C LYS A 129 3.36 -21.93 18.32
N TYR A 130 2.22 -21.35 18.71
CA TYR A 130 1.84 -21.23 20.10
C TYR A 130 1.24 -22.54 20.63
N VAL A 131 1.47 -22.84 21.92
CA VAL A 131 1.01 -24.08 22.54
C VAL A 131 -0.50 -24.35 22.40
N PRO A 132 -1.40 -23.33 22.52
CA PRO A 132 -2.84 -23.57 22.37
C PRO A 132 -3.29 -23.65 20.89
N PHE A 133 -2.37 -23.67 19.92
CA PHE A 133 -2.72 -23.72 18.50
C PHE A 133 -3.43 -25.04 18.14
N GLN A 134 -4.57 -24.93 17.49
CA GLN A 134 -5.38 -26.05 17.03
C GLN A 134 -5.35 -26.12 15.50
N ARG A 135 -4.50 -26.99 14.97
CA ARG A 135 -4.28 -27.10 13.52
C ARG A 135 -5.55 -27.35 12.73
N HIS A 136 -6.40 -28.28 13.22
CA HIS A 136 -7.65 -28.61 12.53
C HIS A 136 -8.63 -27.44 12.42
N VAL A 137 -8.67 -26.56 13.44
CA VAL A 137 -9.49 -25.33 13.41
C VAL A 137 -8.93 -24.36 12.39
N TRP A 138 -7.61 -24.17 12.39
CA TRP A 138 -6.95 -23.29 11.42
C TRP A 138 -7.10 -23.76 9.98
N ASP A 139 -6.95 -25.07 9.73
CA ASP A 139 -7.14 -25.65 8.40
C ASP A 139 -8.60 -25.51 7.93
N ALA A 140 -9.58 -25.62 8.83
CA ALA A 140 -11.00 -25.37 8.51
C ALA A 140 -11.23 -23.88 8.12
N ILE A 141 -10.67 -22.93 8.88
CA ILE A 141 -10.76 -21.49 8.56
C ILE A 141 -10.11 -21.17 7.21
N LYS A 142 -8.92 -21.75 6.94
CA LYS A 142 -8.28 -21.55 5.63
C LYS A 142 -9.11 -22.14 4.48
N LYS A 143 -9.74 -23.27 4.70
CA LYS A 143 -10.62 -23.88 3.72
C LYS A 143 -11.86 -23.00 3.48
N GLU A 144 -12.51 -22.53 4.51
CA GLU A 144 -13.66 -21.62 4.41
C GLU A 144 -13.28 -20.34 3.61
N ALA A 145 -12.14 -19.73 3.94
CA ALA A 145 -11.64 -18.57 3.21
C ALA A 145 -11.34 -18.88 1.72
N ALA A 146 -10.81 -20.07 1.42
CA ALA A 146 -10.54 -20.49 0.05
C ALA A 146 -11.83 -20.77 -0.73
N ASP A 147 -12.81 -21.39 -0.09
CA ASP A 147 -14.13 -21.70 -0.69
C ASP A 147 -14.95 -20.41 -0.93
N ALA A 148 -14.68 -19.34 -0.19
CA ALA A 148 -15.34 -18.04 -0.33
C ALA A 148 -14.76 -17.15 -1.45
N VAL A 149 -13.67 -17.57 -2.11
CA VAL A 149 -13.08 -16.85 -3.23
C VAL A 149 -14.01 -16.90 -4.44
N VAL A 150 -14.34 -15.74 -5.02
CA VAL A 150 -15.17 -15.60 -6.20
C VAL A 150 -14.32 -15.04 -7.34
N MET A 151 -13.99 -15.89 -8.32
CA MET A 151 -13.32 -15.44 -9.53
C MET A 151 -14.36 -15.11 -10.62
N PRO A 152 -14.20 -13.97 -11.32
CA PRO A 152 -15.09 -13.64 -12.45
C PRO A 152 -14.95 -14.70 -13.56
N ALA A 153 -16.00 -14.85 -14.35
CA ALA A 153 -15.99 -15.73 -15.50
C ALA A 153 -14.88 -15.31 -16.50
N SER A 154 -14.31 -16.28 -17.20
CA SER A 154 -13.15 -16.03 -18.10
C SER A 154 -13.46 -15.11 -19.28
N ASP A 155 -14.74 -14.91 -19.62
CA ASP A 155 -15.24 -14.00 -20.65
C ASP A 155 -15.61 -12.61 -20.11
N GLN A 156 -15.59 -12.43 -18.80
CA GLN A 156 -15.86 -11.13 -18.16
C GLN A 156 -14.64 -10.21 -18.34
N LYS A 157 -14.91 -8.99 -18.80
CA LYS A 157 -13.86 -7.98 -18.98
C LYS A 157 -13.30 -7.53 -17.62
N PRO A 158 -11.98 -7.31 -17.52
CA PRO A 158 -11.38 -6.72 -16.33
C PRO A 158 -12.02 -5.37 -15.99
N ILE A 159 -12.17 -5.14 -14.69
CA ILE A 159 -12.60 -3.83 -14.16
C ILE A 159 -11.47 -3.14 -13.39
N ILE A 160 -10.33 -3.82 -13.23
CA ILE A 160 -9.14 -3.28 -12.53
C ILE A 160 -8.02 -3.14 -13.55
N PHE A 161 -7.42 -1.96 -13.58
CA PHE A 161 -6.43 -1.58 -14.57
C PHE A 161 -5.21 -0.97 -13.88
N GLY A 162 -4.03 -1.29 -14.41
CA GLY A 162 -2.77 -0.68 -13.98
C GLY A 162 -1.91 -0.28 -15.15
N SER A 163 -1.23 0.86 -15.07
CA SER A 163 -0.21 1.20 -16.04
C SER A 163 1.00 1.86 -15.38
N ASP A 164 2.15 1.70 -16.05
CA ASP A 164 3.38 2.36 -15.65
C ASP A 164 4.20 2.70 -16.89
N VAL A 165 4.94 3.79 -16.83
CA VAL A 165 5.82 4.24 -17.94
C VAL A 165 6.99 3.26 -18.11
N ALA A 166 7.44 2.63 -17.05
CA ALA A 166 8.51 1.65 -17.06
C ALA A 166 7.96 0.24 -17.34
N HIS A 167 8.20 -0.29 -18.54
CA HIS A 167 7.77 -1.64 -18.92
C HIS A 167 8.18 -2.72 -17.91
N ARG A 168 9.38 -2.60 -17.32
CA ARG A 168 9.84 -3.51 -16.27
C ARG A 168 8.91 -3.53 -15.06
N MET A 169 8.31 -2.40 -14.69
CA MET A 169 7.36 -2.35 -13.58
C MET A 169 6.06 -3.08 -13.93
N VAL A 170 5.60 -2.96 -15.17
CA VAL A 170 4.44 -3.70 -15.69
C VAL A 170 4.68 -5.20 -15.63
N ASP A 171 5.87 -5.67 -16.03
CA ASP A 171 6.26 -7.09 -15.94
C ASP A 171 6.30 -7.56 -14.47
N PHE A 172 6.77 -6.72 -13.57
CA PHE A 172 6.78 -7.01 -12.14
C PHE A 172 5.35 -7.10 -11.59
N ALA A 173 4.48 -6.16 -11.97
CA ALA A 173 3.08 -6.15 -11.59
C ALA A 173 2.34 -7.42 -12.06
N GLN A 174 2.58 -7.82 -13.30
CA GLN A 174 2.00 -9.03 -13.87
C GLN A 174 2.41 -10.29 -13.08
N ARG A 175 3.72 -10.48 -12.84
CA ARG A 175 4.21 -11.64 -12.08
C ARG A 175 3.74 -11.65 -10.61
N ASN A 176 3.65 -10.48 -9.99
CA ASN A 176 3.10 -10.36 -8.65
C ASN A 176 1.61 -10.73 -8.60
N ALA A 177 0.83 -10.29 -9.60
CA ALA A 177 -0.59 -10.63 -9.73
C ALA A 177 -0.80 -12.14 -9.98
N GLU A 178 0.06 -12.78 -10.75
CA GLU A 178 0.07 -14.24 -10.95
C GLU A 178 0.29 -14.98 -9.63
N ARG A 179 1.31 -14.56 -8.85
CA ARG A 179 1.57 -15.14 -7.52
C ARG A 179 0.43 -14.88 -6.52
N ALA A 180 -0.23 -13.73 -6.64
CA ALA A 180 -1.41 -13.41 -5.84
C ALA A 180 -2.68 -14.15 -6.27
N GLY A 181 -2.65 -14.86 -7.41
CA GLY A 181 -3.79 -15.61 -7.96
C GLY A 181 -4.88 -14.74 -8.57
N VAL A 182 -4.59 -13.47 -8.92
CA VAL A 182 -5.58 -12.51 -9.41
C VAL A 182 -5.24 -11.88 -10.77
N ALA A 183 -4.24 -12.42 -11.48
CA ALA A 183 -3.81 -11.87 -12.77
C ALA A 183 -4.94 -11.83 -13.82
N GLY A 184 -5.86 -12.77 -13.78
CA GLY A 184 -6.98 -12.86 -14.73
C GLY A 184 -8.03 -11.75 -14.60
N VAL A 185 -8.00 -10.97 -13.51
CA VAL A 185 -8.98 -9.89 -13.25
C VAL A 185 -8.38 -8.49 -13.34
N ILE A 186 -7.09 -8.41 -13.67
CA ILE A 186 -6.36 -7.15 -13.80
C ILE A 186 -5.81 -7.04 -15.21
N GLU A 187 -5.96 -5.87 -15.82
CA GLU A 187 -5.29 -5.55 -17.06
C GLU A 187 -4.13 -4.58 -16.80
N PHE A 188 -2.90 -5.04 -17.03
CA PHE A 188 -1.69 -4.20 -16.96
C PHE A 188 -1.22 -3.78 -18.35
N ARG A 189 -0.86 -2.51 -18.50
CA ARG A 189 -0.32 -1.97 -19.75
C ARG A 189 0.83 -1.00 -19.52
N GLY A 190 1.82 -1.00 -20.40
CA GLY A 190 2.82 0.07 -20.46
C GLY A 190 2.21 1.39 -20.91
N GLY A 191 2.67 2.51 -20.37
CA GLY A 191 2.28 3.83 -20.84
C GLY A 191 2.45 4.95 -19.83
N ASP A 192 2.60 6.15 -20.35
CA ASP A 192 2.78 7.37 -19.58
C ASP A 192 1.42 7.87 -19.04
N ALA A 193 1.32 8.09 -17.75
CA ALA A 193 0.12 8.64 -17.08
C ALA A 193 -0.34 9.97 -17.65
N LEU A 194 0.57 10.74 -18.25
CA LEU A 194 0.28 12.03 -18.90
C LEU A 194 -0.39 11.88 -20.28
N GLN A 195 -0.39 10.69 -20.87
CA GLN A 195 -0.87 10.44 -22.23
C GLN A 195 -1.96 9.37 -22.32
N ARG A 196 -2.00 8.43 -21.34
CA ARG A 196 -2.96 7.33 -21.36
C ARG A 196 -4.40 7.83 -21.21
N LEU A 197 -5.26 7.35 -22.10
CA LEU A 197 -6.71 7.57 -22.02
C LEU A 197 -7.32 6.61 -20.97
N PRO A 198 -8.53 6.91 -20.49
CA PRO A 198 -9.25 5.99 -19.61
C PRO A 198 -9.32 4.58 -20.20
N PRO A 199 -9.07 3.54 -19.39
CA PRO A 199 -9.08 2.16 -19.87
C PRO A 199 -10.47 1.70 -20.33
N ILE A 200 -11.50 2.33 -19.79
CA ILE A 200 -12.90 2.06 -20.11
C ILE A 200 -13.71 3.36 -20.12
N ALA A 201 -14.79 3.40 -20.90
CA ALA A 201 -15.73 4.52 -20.93
C ALA A 201 -16.68 4.49 -19.71
N GLY A 202 -17.26 5.63 -19.35
CA GLY A 202 -18.33 5.71 -18.35
C GLY A 202 -17.89 6.16 -16.95
N GLY A 203 -16.60 6.32 -16.71
CA GLY A 203 -16.09 6.76 -15.41
C GLY A 203 -15.59 5.62 -14.53
N GLY A 204 -15.12 5.97 -13.31
CA GLY A 204 -14.55 5.03 -12.36
C GLY A 204 -13.73 5.72 -11.29
N VAL A 205 -12.90 4.96 -10.61
CA VAL A 205 -12.00 5.43 -9.56
C VAL A 205 -10.55 5.30 -10.02
N MET A 206 -9.83 6.41 -10.04
CA MET A 206 -8.36 6.40 -10.13
C MET A 206 -7.78 6.44 -8.72
N LEU A 207 -6.84 5.54 -8.45
CA LEU A 207 -6.18 5.46 -7.16
C LEU A 207 -4.68 5.30 -7.37
N LEU A 208 -3.88 6.26 -6.95
CA LEU A 208 -2.48 6.29 -7.30
C LEU A 208 -1.57 6.79 -6.18
N ASN A 209 -0.37 6.22 -6.16
CA ASN A 209 0.77 6.68 -5.38
C ASN A 209 1.87 7.09 -6.35
N PRO A 210 1.78 8.30 -6.94
CA PRO A 210 2.73 8.73 -7.96
C PRO A 210 4.12 8.92 -7.34
N PRO A 211 5.20 8.88 -8.14
CA PRO A 211 6.53 9.18 -7.65
C PRO A 211 6.59 10.62 -7.13
N TYR A 212 7.30 10.83 -6.01
CA TYR A 212 7.56 12.14 -5.44
C TYR A 212 9.03 12.30 -5.08
N GLY A 213 9.52 13.55 -5.01
CA GLY A 213 10.93 13.88 -4.82
C GLY A 213 11.73 13.73 -6.11
N GLU A 214 13.00 13.38 -6.02
CA GLU A 214 13.95 13.22 -7.15
C GLU A 214 13.59 12.09 -8.12
N ARG A 215 12.49 11.37 -7.90
CA ARG A 215 12.04 10.26 -8.71
C ARG A 215 11.14 10.65 -9.88
N ILE A 216 10.85 11.92 -10.04
CA ILE A 216 10.10 12.43 -11.19
C ILE A 216 11.10 12.74 -12.31
N ASP A 217 11.60 11.70 -12.98
CA ASP A 217 12.24 11.87 -14.29
C ASP A 217 11.14 11.99 -15.35
N VAL A 218 10.99 13.19 -15.87
CA VAL A 218 10.08 13.48 -16.96
C VAL A 218 10.61 12.80 -18.23
N ALA A 219 9.79 11.98 -18.83
CA ALA A 219 9.92 11.33 -20.12
C ALA A 219 11.03 10.28 -20.29
N GLY A 220 10.66 8.99 -20.20
CA GLY A 220 11.09 7.90 -21.11
C GLY A 220 12.56 7.71 -21.48
N VAL A 221 13.51 8.38 -20.86
CA VAL A 221 14.93 8.17 -21.08
C VAL A 221 15.46 7.27 -19.96
N ALA A 222 15.60 5.98 -20.27
CA ALA A 222 16.38 5.06 -19.45
C ALA A 222 17.80 5.61 -19.33
N LYS A 223 18.13 6.27 -18.24
CA LYS A 223 19.54 6.49 -17.87
C LYS A 223 20.15 5.12 -17.61
N GLY A 224 21.19 4.83 -18.40
CA GLY A 224 21.91 3.57 -18.37
C GLY A 224 22.27 3.12 -16.96
N ALA A 225 22.19 1.82 -16.76
CA ALA A 225 22.57 1.14 -15.54
C ALA A 225 23.93 1.62 -15.06
N GLY A 226 23.93 2.36 -13.96
CA GLY A 226 25.13 2.55 -13.16
C GLY A 226 25.56 1.18 -12.60
N PRO A 227 26.86 0.97 -12.30
CA PRO A 227 27.38 -0.34 -11.96
C PRO A 227 26.66 -0.91 -10.73
N ALA A 228 26.24 -2.16 -10.87
CA ALA A 228 25.65 -2.96 -9.81
C ALA A 228 26.52 -2.89 -8.55
N ARG A 229 26.07 -2.21 -7.53
CA ARG A 229 26.62 -2.32 -6.19
C ARG A 229 25.91 -3.45 -5.48
N GLY A 230 26.76 -4.32 -5.00
CA GLY A 230 26.61 -5.57 -4.34
C GLY A 230 25.40 -5.80 -3.46
N ASN A 231 25.10 -7.06 -3.40
CA ASN A 231 24.31 -7.80 -2.43
C ASN A 231 23.94 -6.98 -1.18
N TYR A 232 22.72 -6.48 -1.14
CA TYR A 232 22.07 -6.18 0.12
C TYR A 232 21.39 -7.48 0.56
N GLU A 233 22.05 -8.17 1.47
CA GLU A 233 21.41 -9.15 2.32
C GLU A 233 20.16 -8.50 2.93
N ASP A 234 19.08 -9.26 2.90
CA ASP A 234 17.77 -8.95 3.47
C ASP A 234 17.89 -8.80 5.00
N SER A 235 18.52 -7.70 5.43
CA SER A 235 18.48 -7.31 6.83
C SER A 235 17.07 -6.80 7.09
N ALA A 236 16.31 -7.59 7.84
CA ALA A 236 15.09 -7.13 8.50
C ALA A 236 15.44 -5.87 9.28
N GLU A 237 15.20 -4.70 8.67
CA GLU A 237 15.35 -3.43 9.37
C GLU A 237 14.39 -3.43 10.54
N ASP A 238 14.99 -3.53 11.69
CA ASP A 238 14.41 -3.43 13.00
C ASP A 238 13.76 -2.03 13.14
N ASP A 239 12.45 -1.99 13.05
CA ASP A 239 11.61 -0.79 13.24
C ASP A 239 11.65 -0.28 14.70
N THR A 240 12.68 -0.68 15.48
CA THR A 240 12.87 -0.32 16.89
C THR A 240 13.83 0.85 17.13
N GLN A 241 14.30 1.55 16.08
CA GLN A 241 15.04 2.80 16.26
C GLN A 241 14.11 4.04 16.27
N GLN A 242 13.22 4.10 17.25
CA GLN A 242 12.70 5.38 17.74
C GLN A 242 13.80 6.07 18.56
N GLY A 243 14.56 6.96 17.94
CA GLY A 243 15.41 7.83 18.72
C GLY A 243 16.70 8.27 18.05
N ARG A 244 16.60 8.93 16.91
CA ARG A 244 17.53 9.98 16.43
C ARG A 244 17.05 10.47 15.06
N PHE A 245 15.97 11.23 15.04
CA PHE A 245 15.64 11.98 13.83
C PHE A 245 16.36 13.33 13.91
N GLY A 246 17.53 13.39 13.26
CA GLY A 246 18.08 14.62 12.74
C GLY A 246 17.09 15.25 11.74
N ALA A 247 17.21 16.54 11.53
CA ALA A 247 16.32 17.37 10.71
C ALA A 247 15.78 16.63 9.47
N ARG A 248 14.45 16.53 9.38
CA ARG A 248 13.74 15.95 8.24
C ARG A 248 14.17 16.67 6.97
N GLU A 249 14.92 16.02 6.12
CA GLU A 249 15.03 16.44 4.73
C GLU A 249 13.68 16.18 4.06
N LEU A 250 12.88 17.25 3.96
CA LEU A 250 11.72 17.26 3.08
C LEU A 250 12.27 17.20 1.64
N PRO A 251 11.84 16.25 0.81
CA PRO A 251 12.26 16.20 -0.59
C PRO A 251 11.92 17.54 -1.26
N GLN A 252 12.90 18.21 -1.82
CA GLN A 252 12.69 19.44 -2.59
C GLN A 252 12.05 19.06 -3.93
N LEU A 253 10.77 19.44 -4.08
CA LEU A 253 9.91 19.14 -5.23
C LEU A 253 10.06 20.23 -6.31
N GLU A 254 11.25 20.52 -6.81
CA GLU A 254 11.40 21.55 -7.83
C GLU A 254 10.80 21.16 -9.19
N ASN A 255 10.83 19.88 -9.60
CA ASN A 255 10.26 19.40 -10.87
C ASN A 255 8.86 18.76 -10.76
N GLY A 256 8.40 18.44 -9.56
CA GLY A 256 7.11 17.78 -9.35
C GLY A 256 5.88 18.62 -9.67
N GLY A 257 6.03 19.96 -9.63
CA GLY A 257 4.91 20.87 -9.90
C GLY A 257 4.42 20.82 -11.35
N GLU A 258 5.33 20.61 -12.31
CA GLU A 258 4.99 20.54 -13.73
C GLU A 258 4.26 19.24 -14.05
N PHE A 259 4.74 18.09 -13.55
CA PHE A 259 4.09 16.79 -13.72
C PHE A 259 2.63 16.83 -13.25
N PHE A 260 2.36 17.29 -12.03
CA PHE A 260 1.01 17.35 -11.50
C PHE A 260 0.10 18.34 -12.23
N SER A 261 0.65 19.44 -12.73
CA SER A 261 -0.11 20.40 -13.55
C SER A 261 -0.51 19.81 -14.90
N GLN A 262 0.40 19.07 -15.55
CA GLN A 262 0.15 18.35 -16.81
C GLN A 262 -0.86 17.22 -16.58
N LEU A 263 -0.69 16.43 -15.52
CA LEU A 263 -1.59 15.34 -15.14
C LEU A 263 -3.02 15.86 -14.94
N ALA A 264 -3.18 16.95 -14.20
CA ALA A 264 -4.47 17.59 -13.98
C ALA A 264 -5.11 18.09 -15.28
N THR A 265 -4.32 18.66 -16.19
CA THR A 265 -4.80 19.10 -17.50
C THR A 265 -5.27 17.94 -18.33
N HIS A 266 -4.50 16.85 -18.35
CA HIS A 266 -4.86 15.61 -19.04
C HIS A 266 -6.15 15.00 -18.50
N TRP A 267 -6.30 14.93 -17.17
CA TRP A 267 -7.49 14.38 -16.53
C TRP A 267 -8.75 15.22 -16.80
N LYS A 268 -8.67 16.55 -16.69
CA LYS A 268 -9.80 17.44 -17.02
C LYS A 268 -10.31 17.23 -18.44
N LYS A 269 -9.41 16.93 -19.37
CA LYS A 269 -9.76 16.73 -20.78
C LYS A 269 -10.36 15.35 -21.05
N ASN A 270 -9.86 14.30 -20.43
CA ASN A 270 -10.09 12.94 -20.88
C ASN A 270 -10.83 12.06 -19.86
N TYR A 271 -10.87 12.43 -18.57
CA TYR A 271 -11.37 11.57 -17.50
C TYR A 271 -12.68 12.07 -16.87
N ALA A 272 -13.56 12.65 -17.67
CA ALA A 272 -14.88 13.05 -17.18
C ALA A 272 -15.64 11.86 -16.59
N GLY A 273 -16.22 12.04 -15.40
CA GLY A 273 -16.92 10.96 -14.65
C GLY A 273 -16.02 10.12 -13.75
N TRP A 274 -14.70 10.35 -13.75
CA TRP A 274 -13.76 9.67 -12.85
C TRP A 274 -13.54 10.46 -11.56
N SER A 275 -13.33 9.76 -10.46
CA SER A 275 -12.78 10.33 -9.23
C SER A 275 -11.32 9.90 -9.07
N ALA A 276 -10.42 10.86 -8.88
CA ALA A 276 -8.99 10.59 -8.71
C ALA A 276 -8.56 10.77 -7.26
N TRP A 277 -7.93 9.74 -6.70
CA TRP A 277 -7.38 9.75 -5.35
C TRP A 277 -5.86 9.67 -5.41
N VAL A 278 -5.18 10.69 -4.90
CA VAL A 278 -3.73 10.84 -4.98
C VAL A 278 -3.12 10.84 -3.60
N LEU A 279 -2.26 9.86 -3.33
CA LEU A 279 -1.45 9.84 -2.10
C LEU A 279 -0.21 10.71 -2.29
N THR A 280 0.05 11.64 -1.38
CA THR A 280 1.21 12.54 -1.46
C THR A 280 1.59 13.12 -0.09
N PRO A 281 2.87 13.35 0.18
CA PRO A 281 3.32 14.18 1.31
C PRO A 281 3.15 15.68 1.06
N ASP A 282 2.90 16.11 -0.18
CA ASP A 282 2.75 17.51 -0.54
C ASP A 282 1.34 18.04 -0.28
N LEU A 283 1.19 18.78 0.81
CA LEU A 283 -0.09 19.39 1.19
C LEU A 283 -0.56 20.49 0.21
N LYS A 284 0.32 20.98 -0.67
CA LYS A 284 0.02 22.01 -1.67
C LYS A 284 -0.40 21.41 -3.03
N LEU A 285 -0.51 20.07 -3.12
CA LEU A 285 -0.88 19.39 -4.35
C LEU A 285 -2.14 19.97 -5.01
N PRO A 286 -3.27 20.23 -4.31
CA PRO A 286 -4.47 20.78 -4.95
C PRO A 286 -4.21 22.11 -5.67
N GLY A 287 -3.39 22.99 -5.08
CA GLY A 287 -2.96 24.23 -5.71
C GLY A 287 -2.11 24.04 -6.95
N LYS A 288 -1.15 23.09 -6.93
CA LYS A 288 -0.30 22.74 -8.08
C LYS A 288 -1.12 22.16 -9.23
N MET A 289 -2.10 21.32 -8.94
CA MET A 289 -3.01 20.74 -9.93
C MET A 289 -4.10 21.71 -10.40
N ARG A 290 -4.28 22.84 -9.72
CA ARG A 290 -5.40 23.76 -9.95
C ARG A 290 -6.75 23.01 -9.96
N LEU A 291 -6.87 22.06 -9.05
CA LEU A 291 -8.08 21.28 -8.78
C LEU A 291 -8.51 21.53 -7.34
N LYS A 292 -9.82 21.57 -7.12
CA LYS A 292 -10.37 21.61 -5.76
C LYS A 292 -10.56 20.19 -5.28
N GLU A 293 -9.95 19.86 -4.14
CA GLU A 293 -10.21 18.58 -3.49
C GLU A 293 -11.62 18.53 -2.92
N SER A 294 -12.30 17.40 -3.09
CA SER A 294 -13.60 17.12 -2.46
C SER A 294 -13.45 16.34 -1.14
N ARG A 295 -12.33 15.66 -0.95
CA ARG A 295 -12.01 14.94 0.30
C ARG A 295 -10.52 14.91 0.54
N ARG A 296 -10.13 14.86 1.83
CA ARG A 296 -8.74 14.75 2.29
C ARG A 296 -8.68 13.77 3.47
N VAL A 297 -7.86 12.73 3.34
CA VAL A 297 -7.67 11.72 4.39
C VAL A 297 -6.20 11.71 4.81
N PRO A 298 -5.88 11.87 6.11
CA PRO A 298 -4.51 11.72 6.59
C PRO A 298 -4.07 10.26 6.53
N MET A 299 -2.85 10.02 6.03
CA MET A 299 -2.25 8.68 5.93
C MET A 299 -0.75 8.79 6.20
N TRP A 300 -0.11 7.64 6.50
CA TRP A 300 1.32 7.56 6.72
C TRP A 300 1.94 6.49 5.83
N ASN A 301 2.93 6.90 5.02
CA ASN A 301 3.75 5.96 4.25
C ASN A 301 5.09 5.75 4.99
N GLY A 302 5.13 4.76 5.87
CA GLY A 302 6.21 4.62 6.84
C GLY A 302 6.24 5.83 7.78
N PRO A 303 7.40 6.51 7.94
CA PRO A 303 7.52 7.70 8.76
C PRO A 303 6.99 8.98 8.09
N ILE A 304 6.65 8.92 6.81
CA ILE A 304 6.24 10.09 6.01
C ILE A 304 4.76 10.33 6.20
N GLU A 305 4.41 11.50 6.73
CA GLU A 305 3.02 11.96 6.79
C GLU A 305 2.54 12.35 5.40
N CYS A 306 1.46 11.73 4.94
CA CYS A 306 0.86 11.92 3.63
C CYS A 306 -0.60 12.37 3.75
N ARG A 307 -1.14 12.78 2.63
CA ARG A 307 -2.59 12.97 2.46
C ARG A 307 -3.05 12.23 1.21
N LEU A 308 -4.18 11.57 1.33
CA LEU A 308 -4.92 11.03 0.21
C LEU A 308 -5.97 12.07 -0.18
N PHE A 309 -5.76 12.75 -1.31
CA PHE A 309 -6.67 13.77 -1.83
C PHE A 309 -7.61 13.19 -2.88
N ARG A 310 -8.90 13.52 -2.80
CA ARG A 310 -9.88 13.19 -3.85
C ARG A 310 -10.15 14.41 -4.73
N PHE A 311 -10.16 14.17 -6.03
CA PHE A 311 -10.55 15.13 -7.06
C PHE A 311 -11.62 14.50 -7.96
N ASP A 312 -12.75 15.17 -8.14
CA ASP A 312 -13.84 14.69 -9.00
C ASP A 312 -13.72 15.36 -10.38
N MET A 313 -13.60 14.52 -11.43
CA MET A 313 -13.51 14.98 -12.81
C MET A 313 -14.91 15.12 -13.41
N VAL A 314 -15.44 16.34 -13.43
CA VAL A 314 -16.76 16.63 -14.01
C VAL A 314 -16.65 17.02 -15.47
N ALA A 315 -17.61 16.61 -16.30
CA ALA A 315 -17.73 17.04 -17.68
C ALA A 315 -18.16 18.52 -17.72
N GLY A 316 -17.40 19.36 -18.43
CA GLY A 316 -17.71 20.78 -18.59
C GLY A 316 -16.87 21.66 -17.65
N SER A 317 -16.17 22.61 -18.25
CA SER A 317 -15.54 23.70 -17.51
C SER A 317 -16.63 24.54 -16.86
N ALA A 318 -16.61 24.67 -15.54
CA ALA A 318 -17.47 25.58 -14.80
C ALA A 318 -17.11 27.04 -15.09
N ARG A 319 -17.36 27.53 -16.30
CA ARG A 319 -17.38 28.95 -16.71
C ARG A 319 -18.07 29.13 -18.08
N GLU A 320 -19.30 28.75 -18.21
CA GLU A 320 -20.21 29.59 -18.96
C GLU A 320 -20.51 30.82 -18.07
N ARG A 321 -19.77 31.86 -18.30
CA ARG A 321 -20.15 33.19 -17.82
C ARG A 321 -21.44 33.54 -18.53
N GLY A 322 -22.57 33.43 -17.84
CA GLY A 322 -23.81 33.99 -18.34
C GLY A 322 -23.59 35.44 -18.78
N PRO A 323 -24.31 35.94 -19.79
CA PRO A 323 -24.17 37.28 -20.27
C PRO A 323 -24.40 38.27 -19.13
N LYS A 324 -23.45 39.21 -18.93
CA LYS A 324 -23.63 40.34 -18.05
C LYS A 324 -24.94 41.02 -18.43
N PRO A 325 -25.85 41.33 -17.47
CA PRO A 325 -26.97 42.21 -17.76
C PRO A 325 -26.40 43.54 -18.27
N ALA A 326 -26.96 44.01 -19.37
CA ALA A 326 -26.65 45.34 -19.95
C ALA A 326 -27.06 46.46 -18.98
N PRO A 327 -26.36 47.60 -19.01
CA PRO A 327 -26.54 48.70 -18.06
C PRO A 327 -27.93 49.34 -18.13
#